data_60638db79ffcccd89028de9238aa9196
#
_entry.id   60638db79ffcccd89028de9238aa9196
#
_cell.length_a   1.000
_cell.length_b   1.000
_cell.length_c   1.000
_cell.angle_alpha   90.00
_cell.angle_beta   90.00
_cell.angle_gamma   90.00
#
_symmetry.space_group_name_H-M   'P 1'
#
loop_
_entity.id
_entity.type
_entity.pdbx_description
1 polymer ?
#
loop_
_entity_poly.entity_id
_entity_poly.type
_entity_poly.pdbx_seq_one_letter_code
_entity_poly.pdbx_strand_id
1 'polypeptide(L)' 'MKTCRRFSTIREQFEREIGFLSAHSERHAGRPAAKSSAKHALSAKQQMAKALSRHVGRCPECG' A
#
# COMPACT_ATOMS: atom_id res chain seq x y z
N MET A 1 -11.56 9.46 -14.01
CA MET A 1 -11.18 8.04 -14.01
C MET A 1 -12.11 7.26 -13.10
N LYS A 2 -12.79 6.27 -13.64
CA LYS A 2 -13.64 5.40 -12.83
C LYS A 2 -12.80 4.26 -12.26
N THR A 3 -13.01 3.96 -11.00
CA THR A 3 -12.39 2.82 -10.35
C THR A 3 -13.45 1.78 -10.03
N CYS A 4 -13.15 0.52 -10.29
CA CYS A 4 -14.05 -0.57 -9.96
C CYS A 4 -13.92 -0.96 -8.48
N ARG A 5 -14.85 -1.80 -8.02
CA ARG A 5 -14.85 -2.30 -6.65
C ARG A 5 -13.54 -3.00 -6.28
N ARG A 6 -13.00 -3.77 -7.22
CA ARG A 6 -11.75 -4.50 -6.99
C ARG A 6 -10.55 -3.58 -6.80
N PHE A 7 -10.51 -2.49 -7.56
CA PHE A 7 -9.48 -1.45 -7.40
C PHE A 7 -9.51 -0.90 -5.97
N SER A 8 -10.69 -0.53 -5.49
CA SER A 8 -10.87 -0.01 -4.13
C SER A 8 -10.45 -1.02 -3.08
N THR A 9 -10.78 -2.31 -3.27
CA THR A 9 -10.41 -3.38 -2.34
C THR A 9 -8.88 -3.54 -2.27
N ILE A 10 -8.21 -3.56 -3.41
CA ILE A 10 -6.75 -3.67 -3.47
C ILE A 10 -6.11 -2.49 -2.73
N ARG A 11 -6.57 -1.27 -3.03
CA ARG A 11 -6.04 -0.07 -2.40
C ARG A 11 -6.24 -0.08 -0.90
N GLU A 12 -7.43 -0.46 -0.43
CA GLU A 12 -7.73 -0.52 1.00
C GLU A 12 -6.85 -1.50 1.74
N GLN A 13 -6.60 -2.67 1.15
CA GLN A 13 -5.73 -3.69 1.76
C GLN A 13 -4.31 -3.16 1.93
N PHE A 14 -3.76 -2.53 0.90
CA PHE A 14 -2.42 -1.96 0.97
C PHE A 14 -2.35 -0.77 1.94
N GLU A 15 -3.34 0.11 1.92
CA GLU A 15 -3.38 1.27 2.82
C GLU A 15 -3.45 0.85 4.27
N ARG A 16 -4.19 -0.22 4.57
CA ARG A 16 -4.28 -0.78 5.93
C ARG A 16 -2.93 -1.31 6.39
N GLU A 17 -2.24 -2.04 5.53
CA GLU A 17 -0.91 -2.56 5.82
C GLU A 17 0.11 -1.44 5.99
N ILE A 18 0.09 -0.45 5.12
CA ILE A 18 0.98 0.71 5.21
C ILE A 18 0.73 1.48 6.51
N GLY A 19 -0.54 1.69 6.87
CA GLY A 19 -0.91 2.36 8.11
C GLY A 19 -0.41 1.62 9.33
N PHE A 20 -0.53 0.28 9.33
CA PHE A 20 -0.02 -0.56 10.41
C PHE A 20 1.50 -0.44 10.56
N LEU A 21 2.23 -0.52 9.44
CA LEU A 21 3.68 -0.42 9.44
C LEU A 21 4.17 0.97 9.88
N SER A 22 3.47 2.01 9.45
CA SER A 22 3.79 3.38 9.86
C SER A 22 3.57 3.59 11.35
N ALA A 23 2.45 3.09 11.89
CA ALA A 23 2.16 3.17 13.32
C ALA A 23 3.18 2.39 14.14
N HIS A 24 3.60 1.22 13.66
CA HIS A 24 4.63 0.41 14.32
C HIS A 24 5.96 1.15 14.34
N SER A 25 6.33 1.80 13.23
CA SER A 25 7.56 2.58 13.13
C SER A 25 7.55 3.75 14.13
N GLU A 26 6.42 4.44 14.27
CA GLU A 26 6.29 5.54 15.23
C GLU A 26 6.40 5.07 16.68
N ARG A 27 5.80 3.93 17.02
CA ARG A 27 5.85 3.36 18.38
C ARG A 27 7.25 2.95 18.78
N HIS A 28 8.08 2.56 17.83
CA HIS A 28 9.43 2.07 18.08
C HIS A 28 10.50 3.01 17.54
N ALA A 29 10.20 4.30 17.51
CA ALA A 29 11.12 5.32 17.02
C ALA A 29 12.48 5.21 17.71
N GLY A 30 13.56 5.23 16.92
CA GLY A 30 14.92 5.10 17.43
C GLY A 30 15.42 3.67 17.59
N ARG A 31 14.56 2.66 17.34
CA ARG A 31 14.95 1.25 17.42
C ARG A 31 15.18 0.67 16.01
N PRO A 32 16.02 -0.40 15.88
CA PRO A 32 16.23 -1.03 14.58
C PRO A 32 14.93 -1.51 13.92
N ALA A 33 13.96 -1.98 14.72
CA ALA A 33 12.66 -2.43 14.23
C ALA A 33 11.89 -1.31 13.53
N ALA A 34 12.03 -0.06 13.98
CA ALA A 34 11.39 1.09 13.36
C ALA A 34 11.91 1.34 11.94
N LYS A 35 13.21 1.20 11.73
CA LYS A 35 13.82 1.37 10.41
C LYS A 35 13.34 0.29 9.45
N SER A 36 13.25 -0.95 9.92
CA SER A 36 12.76 -2.07 9.14
C SER A 36 11.30 -1.87 8.74
N SER A 37 10.45 -1.44 9.67
CA SER A 37 9.04 -1.15 9.41
C SER A 37 8.86 -0.01 8.42
N ALA A 38 9.69 1.03 8.51
CA ALA A 38 9.65 2.16 7.58
C ALA A 38 10.01 1.71 6.15
N LYS A 39 11.02 0.85 6.01
CA LYS A 39 11.40 0.27 4.70
C LYS A 39 10.27 -0.59 4.13
N HIS A 40 9.63 -1.40 4.97
CA HIS A 40 8.51 -2.23 4.55
C HIS A 40 7.32 -1.38 4.10
N ALA A 41 7.03 -0.28 4.81
CA ALA A 41 5.97 0.64 4.42
C ALA A 41 6.24 1.27 3.05
N LEU A 42 7.47 1.68 2.79
CA LEU A 42 7.86 2.24 1.50
C LEU A 42 7.72 1.20 0.39
N SER A 43 8.19 -0.02 0.63
CA SER A 43 8.07 -1.13 -0.31
C SER A 43 6.60 -1.44 -0.60
N ALA A 44 5.75 -1.46 0.43
CA ALA A 44 4.31 -1.69 0.28
C ALA A 44 3.65 -0.61 -0.58
N LYS A 45 4.04 0.65 -0.42
CA LYS A 45 3.55 1.75 -1.27
C LYS A 45 3.92 1.55 -2.73
N GLN A 46 5.14 1.12 -3.01
CA GLN A 46 5.60 0.83 -4.37
C GLN A 46 4.83 -0.35 -4.97
N GLN A 47 4.63 -1.42 -4.19
CA GLN A 47 3.86 -2.58 -4.61
C GLN A 47 2.40 -2.23 -4.88
N MET A 48 1.81 -1.37 -4.06
CA MET A 48 0.45 -0.87 -4.26
C MET A 48 0.35 -0.14 -5.60
N ALA A 49 1.26 0.77 -5.88
CA ALA A 49 1.27 1.52 -7.13
C ALA A 49 1.35 0.59 -8.34
N LYS A 50 2.22 -0.41 -8.28
CA LYS A 50 2.35 -1.41 -9.35
C LYS A 50 1.10 -2.26 -9.51
N ALA A 51 0.54 -2.73 -8.39
CA ALA A 51 -0.66 -3.57 -8.42
C ALA A 51 -1.86 -2.82 -8.98
N LEU A 52 -2.06 -1.57 -8.58
CA LEU A 52 -3.15 -0.73 -9.07
C LEU A 52 -2.97 -0.39 -10.55
N SER A 53 -1.75 -0.09 -10.96
CA SER A 53 -1.43 0.20 -12.35
C SER A 53 -1.70 -1.00 -13.26
N ARG A 54 -1.30 -2.19 -12.83
CA ARG A 54 -1.58 -3.43 -13.57
C ARG A 54 -3.08 -3.70 -13.68
N HIS A 55 -3.79 -3.48 -12.58
CA HIS A 55 -5.24 -3.68 -12.55
C HIS A 55 -5.94 -2.75 -13.53
N VAL A 56 -5.60 -1.47 -13.52
CA VAL A 56 -6.18 -0.47 -14.42
C VAL A 56 -5.93 -0.86 -15.89
N GLY A 57 -4.75 -1.36 -16.19
CA GLY A 57 -4.40 -1.77 -17.55
C GLY A 57 -5.16 -3.00 -18.06
N ARG A 58 -5.74 -3.80 -17.15
CA ARG A 58 -6.46 -5.03 -17.51
C ARG A 58 -7.96 -4.94 -17.29
N CYS A 59 -8.40 -4.05 -16.41
CA CYS A 59 -9.80 -3.96 -16.04
C CYS A 59 -10.55 -3.01 -16.97
N PRO A 60 -11.59 -3.48 -17.69
CA PRO A 60 -12.36 -2.61 -18.58
C PRO A 60 -13.20 -1.59 -17.84
N GLU A 61 -13.45 -1.79 -16.56
CA GLU A 61 -14.23 -0.87 -15.72
C GLU A 61 -13.38 0.30 -15.18
N CYS A 62 -12.07 0.10 -15.05
CA CYS A 62 -11.14 1.10 -14.58
C CYS A 62 -10.52 1.82 -15.78
N GLY A 63 -11.26 2.60 -16.44
CA GLY A 63 -10.69 3.20 -17.62
C GLY A 63 -11.03 4.65 -17.79
#